data_edda148172e6b7d990de2a47878177d4
#
_entry.id   edda148172e6b7d990de2a47878177d4
#
_cell.length_a   1.000
_cell.length_b   1.000
_cell.length_c   1.000
_cell.angle_alpha   90.00
_cell.angle_beta   90.00
_cell.angle_gamma   90.00
#
_symmetry.space_group_name_H-M   'P 1'
#
loop_
_entity.id
_entity.type
_entity.pdbx_description
1 polymer ?
#
loop_
_entity_poly.entity_id
_entity_poly.type
_entity_poly.pdbx_seq_one_letter_code
_entity_poly.pdbx_strand_id
1 'polypeptide(L)'
;MSKITVDFSKSYGEIKPMHATNNGPKKGMGFGGQDVNGFELWREAGIPYARTHDSSFCASYGGEHTIDVHAVFPNFDADVNSPESYDFAVTDNYLKEITECGTKVFYRLGSKIEHEVKKYNTLPPKDFKKWAEICRHIIMHYTGGWADGFYYDIKYWEIWNEPDLDKEDAKNKRTWGGTVKQFYEFYEMVATYLKECFPNLKIGGPASSYREDWIEGFLKYLSRGDKKVPLDFFSWHCYGFTPEKIFGRSQWVRNKLDTYGYTDTESILNEWNYVKSWEEFVYSVKQVISIKGAAFSAACMCGCQNDTSVDMLMYYDARPCAYNGLFDFYTYAPLKGYYPFKMFGTLYKLGNGCKCVSDNKNIYAAAAKSETEKAVMISYYTDNDNCSEILDVSLDFIGCSENFEIYLLDSDNDSEFVGMVENGSVISLAPNTVCLLKSVN
;
A
#
# COMPACT_ATOMS: atom_id res chain seq x y z
N MET A 1 28.03 -6.89 19.47
CA MET A 1 27.44 -7.93 18.60
C MET A 1 25.95 -7.94 18.87
N SER A 2 25.16 -7.73 17.85
CA SER A 2 23.69 -7.73 17.93
C SER A 2 23.14 -9.15 17.76
N LYS A 3 21.88 -9.38 18.13
CA LYS A 3 21.27 -10.72 18.04
C LYS A 3 19.88 -10.64 17.43
N ILE A 4 19.59 -11.56 16.50
CA ILE A 4 18.23 -11.84 16.02
C ILE A 4 17.83 -13.21 16.54
N THR A 5 16.68 -13.29 17.21
CA THR A 5 16.08 -14.55 17.66
C THR A 5 14.79 -14.81 16.88
N VAL A 6 14.69 -15.97 16.23
CA VAL A 6 13.51 -16.43 15.51
C VAL A 6 12.99 -17.73 16.11
N ASP A 7 11.75 -17.77 16.52
CA ASP A 7 11.09 -18.98 17.02
C ASP A 7 10.27 -19.66 15.93
N PHE A 8 10.87 -20.64 15.26
CA PHE A 8 10.21 -21.48 14.27
C PHE A 8 9.36 -22.61 14.88
N SER A 9 9.44 -22.84 16.19
CA SER A 9 8.65 -23.90 16.85
C SER A 9 7.14 -23.62 16.84
N LYS A 10 6.75 -22.35 16.74
CA LYS A 10 5.36 -21.88 16.80
C LYS A 10 5.02 -20.96 15.64
N SER A 11 3.75 -20.98 15.20
CA SER A 11 3.19 -19.91 14.38
C SER A 11 2.80 -18.72 15.27
N TYR A 12 3.04 -17.50 14.79
CA TYR A 12 2.71 -16.24 15.47
C TYR A 12 1.74 -15.40 14.62
N GLY A 13 0.76 -16.06 14.03
CA GLY A 13 -0.21 -15.45 13.12
C GLY A 13 0.17 -15.61 11.64
N GLU A 14 -0.55 -14.92 10.79
CA GLU A 14 -0.33 -14.93 9.34
C GLU A 14 0.67 -13.83 8.93
N ILE A 15 1.35 -14.05 7.82
CA ILE A 15 2.08 -12.97 7.16
C ILE A 15 1.07 -12.05 6.49
N LYS A 16 1.03 -10.79 6.95
CA LYS A 16 0.15 -9.74 6.44
C LYS A 16 0.61 -9.22 5.08
N PRO A 17 -0.27 -8.62 4.25
CA PRO A 17 0.10 -8.06 2.95
C PRO A 17 0.85 -6.73 3.06
N MET A 18 2.10 -6.77 3.59
CA MET A 18 2.90 -5.58 3.82
C MET A 18 3.61 -5.06 2.55
N HIS A 19 3.61 -5.84 1.46
CA HIS A 19 4.24 -5.52 0.18
C HIS A 19 3.20 -5.23 -0.93
N ALA A 20 2.00 -4.76 -0.56
CA ALA A 20 1.05 -4.24 -1.51
C ALA A 20 1.45 -2.83 -2.00
N THR A 21 0.82 -2.36 -3.07
CA THR A 21 1.24 -1.13 -3.75
C THR A 21 0.05 -0.23 -4.11
N ASN A 22 0.34 1.04 -4.35
CA ASN A 22 -0.51 1.88 -5.18
C ASN A 22 -0.18 1.63 -6.65
N ASN A 23 -1.19 1.61 -7.48
CA ASN A 23 -1.17 1.29 -8.90
C ASN A 23 -0.67 -0.13 -9.21
N GLY A 24 -1.01 -0.58 -10.40
CA GLY A 24 -0.66 -1.89 -10.91
C GLY A 24 0.44 -1.84 -11.96
N PRO A 25 0.81 -3.01 -12.49
CA PRO A 25 1.73 -3.10 -13.61
C PRO A 25 1.15 -2.40 -14.83
N LYS A 26 2.01 -1.83 -15.66
CA LYS A 26 1.63 -1.23 -16.93
C LYS A 26 2.48 -1.75 -18.07
N LYS A 27 1.89 -1.80 -19.25
CA LYS A 27 2.64 -1.86 -20.48
C LYS A 27 3.21 -0.49 -20.78
N GLY A 28 4.51 -0.44 -21.08
CA GLY A 28 5.14 0.77 -21.60
C GLY A 28 4.67 1.04 -23.04
N MET A 29 4.61 2.30 -23.41
CA MET A 29 4.54 2.65 -24.82
C MET A 29 5.93 2.42 -25.43
N GLY A 30 6.17 1.22 -25.96
CA GLY A 30 7.40 0.91 -26.66
C GLY A 30 7.52 1.72 -27.94
N PHE A 31 8.39 2.72 -27.95
CA PHE A 31 8.83 3.32 -29.20
C PHE A 31 9.67 2.27 -29.95
N GLY A 32 9.20 1.87 -31.12
CA GLY A 32 9.87 0.88 -31.95
C GLY A 32 9.38 -0.58 -31.83
N GLY A 33 8.20 -0.81 -31.27
CA GLY A 33 7.55 -2.13 -31.27
C GLY A 33 8.08 -3.10 -30.20
N GLN A 34 8.81 -2.62 -29.21
CA GLN A 34 9.19 -3.44 -28.07
C GLN A 34 8.11 -3.37 -26.99
N ASP A 35 7.65 -4.54 -26.58
CA ASP A 35 6.70 -4.71 -25.48
C ASP A 35 7.46 -4.58 -24.15
N VAL A 36 7.63 -3.36 -23.64
CA VAL A 36 8.27 -3.12 -22.35
C VAL A 36 7.20 -3.18 -21.27
N ASN A 37 7.29 -4.19 -20.41
CA ASN A 37 6.37 -4.33 -19.29
C ASN A 37 7.06 -4.95 -18.08
N GLY A 38 6.52 -4.72 -16.88
CA GLY A 38 7.00 -5.27 -15.63
C GLY A 38 6.22 -6.50 -15.14
N PHE A 39 5.41 -7.15 -15.97
CA PHE A 39 4.46 -8.17 -15.54
C PHE A 39 5.12 -9.40 -14.91
N GLU A 40 6.24 -9.87 -15.48
CA GLU A 40 6.99 -11.01 -14.92
C GLU A 40 7.56 -10.67 -13.53
N LEU A 41 8.19 -9.51 -13.40
CA LEU A 41 8.72 -9.02 -12.12
C LEU A 41 7.62 -8.84 -11.08
N TRP A 42 6.44 -8.38 -11.52
CA TRP A 42 5.28 -8.21 -10.66
C TRP A 42 4.77 -9.57 -10.11
N ARG A 43 4.64 -10.57 -10.99
CA ARG A 43 4.26 -11.95 -10.60
C ARG A 43 5.33 -12.58 -9.70
N GLU A 44 6.59 -12.37 -10.01
CA GLU A 44 7.72 -12.89 -9.22
C GLU A 44 7.70 -12.34 -7.79
N ALA A 45 7.48 -11.05 -7.61
CA ALA A 45 7.35 -10.41 -6.30
C ALA A 45 6.05 -10.86 -5.57
N GLY A 46 5.04 -11.36 -6.29
CA GLY A 46 3.79 -11.82 -5.71
C GLY A 46 3.02 -10.69 -5.02
N ILE A 47 2.98 -9.50 -5.63
CA ILE A 47 2.29 -8.32 -5.08
C ILE A 47 0.83 -8.67 -4.77
N PRO A 48 0.38 -8.60 -3.50
CA PRO A 48 -0.93 -9.12 -3.11
C PRO A 48 -2.09 -8.22 -3.50
N TYR A 49 -1.91 -6.91 -3.41
CA TYR A 49 -2.93 -5.91 -3.73
C TYR A 49 -2.32 -4.72 -4.47
N ALA A 50 -3.11 -4.15 -5.38
CA ALA A 50 -2.85 -2.86 -6.02
C ALA A 50 -4.03 -1.92 -5.79
N ARG A 51 -3.80 -0.80 -5.10
CA ARG A 51 -4.78 0.27 -4.92
C ARG A 51 -4.86 1.09 -6.20
N THR A 52 -6.05 1.23 -6.75
CA THR A 52 -6.29 1.99 -7.98
C THR A 52 -6.36 3.49 -7.68
N HIS A 53 -5.20 4.13 -7.61
CA HIS A 53 -5.09 5.57 -7.38
C HIS A 53 -4.12 6.18 -8.39
N ASP A 54 -4.31 7.41 -8.80
CA ASP A 54 -3.46 8.14 -9.76
C ASP A 54 -3.17 7.41 -11.09
N SER A 55 -3.97 6.43 -11.45
CA SER A 55 -3.82 5.73 -12.70
C SER A 55 -4.30 6.57 -13.87
N SER A 56 -3.39 7.12 -14.64
CA SER A 56 -3.72 7.89 -15.83
C SER A 56 -3.73 7.02 -17.08
N PHE A 57 -4.52 7.43 -18.06
CA PHE A 57 -4.57 6.81 -19.38
C PHE A 57 -3.20 6.79 -20.06
N CYS A 58 -2.44 7.88 -19.92
CA CYS A 58 -1.09 7.99 -20.44
C CYS A 58 -0.11 8.24 -19.30
N ALA A 59 0.64 7.20 -18.90
CA ALA A 59 1.57 7.28 -17.77
C ALA A 59 2.67 8.34 -17.97
N SER A 60 3.13 8.54 -19.22
CA SER A 60 4.26 9.45 -19.53
C SER A 60 3.85 10.91 -19.65
N TYR A 61 2.62 11.19 -20.04
CA TYR A 61 2.14 12.54 -20.35
C TYR A 61 1.02 13.03 -19.43
N GLY A 62 0.63 12.22 -18.42
CA GLY A 62 -0.53 12.48 -17.62
C GLY A 62 -1.84 12.14 -18.35
N GLY A 63 -2.91 12.83 -18.07
CA GLY A 63 -4.24 12.58 -18.62
C GLY A 63 -5.28 12.31 -17.54
N GLU A 64 -6.49 11.92 -17.96
CA GLU A 64 -7.54 11.59 -17.02
C GLU A 64 -7.20 10.33 -16.20
N HIS A 65 -7.55 10.36 -14.92
CA HIS A 65 -7.41 9.21 -14.05
C HIS A 65 -8.55 8.23 -14.34
N THR A 66 -8.20 7.11 -14.91
CA THR A 66 -9.14 6.15 -15.49
C THR A 66 -10.15 5.56 -14.52
N ILE A 67 -9.80 5.57 -13.23
CA ILE A 67 -10.65 5.01 -12.16
C ILE A 67 -11.51 6.05 -11.46
N ASP A 68 -11.34 7.34 -11.76
CA ASP A 68 -12.13 8.39 -11.13
C ASP A 68 -13.61 8.25 -11.52
N VAL A 69 -14.49 8.46 -10.54
CA VAL A 69 -15.93 8.29 -10.75
C VAL A 69 -16.45 9.15 -11.90
N HIS A 70 -15.91 10.37 -12.06
CA HIS A 70 -16.29 11.26 -13.16
C HIS A 70 -15.70 10.84 -14.52
N ALA A 71 -14.63 10.05 -14.55
CA ALA A 71 -14.11 9.48 -15.80
C ALA A 71 -14.98 8.31 -16.26
N VAL A 72 -15.43 7.48 -15.30
CA VAL A 72 -16.32 6.35 -15.57
C VAL A 72 -17.76 6.81 -15.84
N PHE A 73 -18.24 7.85 -15.15
CA PHE A 73 -19.58 8.43 -15.35
C PHE A 73 -19.49 9.93 -15.67
N PRO A 74 -19.18 10.27 -16.93
CA PRO A 74 -18.75 11.63 -17.29
C PRO A 74 -19.85 12.70 -17.27
N ASN A 75 -21.10 12.30 -17.39
CA ASN A 75 -22.25 13.22 -17.31
C ASN A 75 -23.08 12.92 -16.05
N PHE A 76 -22.87 13.68 -14.99
CA PHE A 76 -23.59 13.48 -13.71
C PHE A 76 -25.10 13.59 -13.84
N ASP A 77 -25.62 14.29 -14.84
CA ASP A 77 -27.07 14.48 -15.06
C ASP A 77 -27.71 13.34 -15.89
N ALA A 78 -26.90 12.38 -16.43
CA ALA A 78 -27.39 11.22 -17.18
C ALA A 78 -28.15 10.22 -16.29
N ASP A 79 -28.85 9.27 -16.92
CA ASP A 79 -29.52 8.18 -16.20
C ASP A 79 -28.51 7.20 -15.62
N VAL A 80 -28.52 7.05 -14.29
CA VAL A 80 -27.63 6.18 -13.55
C VAL A 80 -27.84 4.69 -13.84
N ASN A 81 -29.01 4.29 -14.31
CA ASN A 81 -29.36 2.89 -14.61
C ASN A 81 -29.04 2.50 -16.06
N SER A 82 -28.71 3.48 -16.92
CA SER A 82 -28.36 3.22 -18.33
C SER A 82 -26.90 2.86 -18.47
N PRO A 83 -26.52 1.67 -18.99
CA PRO A 83 -25.13 1.30 -19.27
C PRO A 83 -24.40 2.32 -20.16
N GLU A 84 -25.10 2.94 -21.11
CA GLU A 84 -24.55 3.92 -22.04
C GLU A 84 -24.11 5.22 -21.36
N SER A 85 -24.49 5.43 -20.10
CA SER A 85 -24.03 6.57 -19.29
C SER A 85 -22.63 6.38 -18.71
N TYR A 86 -22.04 5.18 -18.86
CA TYR A 86 -20.75 4.80 -18.30
C TYR A 86 -19.73 4.55 -19.39
N ASP A 87 -18.48 4.96 -19.14
CA ASP A 87 -17.31 4.62 -19.94
C ASP A 87 -16.33 3.80 -19.12
N PHE A 88 -16.38 2.49 -19.29
CA PHE A 88 -15.52 1.55 -18.57
C PHE A 88 -14.24 1.18 -19.34
N ALA A 89 -14.15 1.48 -20.65
CA ALA A 89 -13.19 0.91 -21.56
C ALA A 89 -11.72 0.99 -21.08
N VAL A 90 -11.31 2.14 -20.55
CA VAL A 90 -9.94 2.37 -20.10
C VAL A 90 -9.69 1.74 -18.74
N THR A 91 -10.68 1.82 -17.85
CA THR A 91 -10.62 1.23 -16.51
C THR A 91 -10.58 -0.30 -16.58
N ASP A 92 -11.36 -0.90 -17.48
CA ASP A 92 -11.38 -2.34 -17.73
C ASP A 92 -10.00 -2.88 -18.10
N ASN A 93 -9.32 -2.22 -19.04
CA ASN A 93 -7.96 -2.58 -19.42
C ASN A 93 -6.99 -2.51 -18.24
N TYR A 94 -7.10 -1.46 -17.45
CA TYR A 94 -6.24 -1.26 -16.28
C TYR A 94 -6.45 -2.34 -15.21
N LEU A 95 -7.69 -2.66 -14.87
CA LEU A 95 -7.99 -3.70 -13.88
C LEU A 95 -7.60 -5.09 -14.40
N LYS A 96 -7.77 -5.34 -15.70
CA LYS A 96 -7.33 -6.58 -16.34
C LYS A 96 -5.82 -6.78 -16.20
N GLU A 97 -5.01 -5.76 -16.45
CA GLU A 97 -3.54 -5.83 -16.28
C GLU A 97 -3.14 -6.20 -14.83
N ILE A 98 -3.82 -5.64 -13.82
CA ILE A 98 -3.59 -5.97 -12.41
C ILE A 98 -3.95 -7.43 -12.13
N THR A 99 -5.14 -7.86 -12.53
CA THR A 99 -5.67 -9.20 -12.22
C THR A 99 -4.91 -10.31 -12.97
N GLU A 100 -4.46 -10.08 -14.20
CA GLU A 100 -3.63 -11.01 -14.97
C GLU A 100 -2.26 -11.29 -14.33
N CYS A 101 -1.78 -10.41 -13.47
CA CYS A 101 -0.58 -10.63 -12.67
C CYS A 101 -0.83 -11.45 -11.39
N GLY A 102 -2.07 -11.83 -11.10
CA GLY A 102 -2.45 -12.51 -9.86
C GLY A 102 -2.61 -11.56 -8.67
N THR A 103 -2.55 -10.25 -8.90
CA THR A 103 -2.70 -9.20 -7.90
C THR A 103 -4.18 -8.87 -7.73
N LYS A 104 -4.64 -8.70 -6.49
CA LYS A 104 -6.01 -8.27 -6.19
C LYS A 104 -6.14 -6.77 -6.28
N VAL A 105 -7.30 -6.32 -6.75
CA VAL A 105 -7.62 -4.89 -6.81
C VAL A 105 -8.13 -4.41 -5.46
N PHE A 106 -7.62 -3.25 -5.03
CA PHE A 106 -8.17 -2.42 -3.97
C PHE A 106 -8.69 -1.13 -4.64
N TYR A 107 -10.01 -1.00 -4.80
CA TYR A 107 -10.60 0.01 -5.65
C TYR A 107 -10.89 1.31 -4.89
N ARG A 108 -10.32 2.44 -5.34
CA ARG A 108 -10.62 3.76 -4.82
C ARG A 108 -11.76 4.41 -5.63
N LEU A 109 -12.92 4.61 -4.97
CA LEU A 109 -14.04 5.39 -5.49
C LEU A 109 -13.83 6.86 -5.11
N GLY A 110 -13.63 7.73 -6.09
CA GLY A 110 -13.38 9.15 -5.77
C GLY A 110 -12.86 9.93 -6.96
N SER A 111 -12.01 10.90 -6.69
CA SER A 111 -11.43 11.79 -7.67
C SER A 111 -9.93 12.02 -7.40
N LYS A 112 -9.19 12.35 -8.45
CA LYS A 112 -7.78 12.74 -8.38
C LYS A 112 -7.58 14.02 -7.56
N ILE A 113 -6.34 14.29 -7.15
CA ILE A 113 -5.93 15.57 -6.60
C ILE A 113 -5.95 16.63 -7.72
N GLU A 114 -6.62 17.75 -7.49
CA GLU A 114 -6.66 18.89 -8.41
C GLU A 114 -5.81 20.04 -7.85
N HIS A 115 -4.62 20.22 -8.41
CA HIS A 115 -3.69 21.28 -8.00
C HIS A 115 -4.12 22.66 -8.49
N GLU A 116 -4.89 22.74 -9.56
CA GLU A 116 -5.41 23.97 -10.15
C GLU A 116 -6.39 24.68 -9.20
N VAL A 117 -6.45 26.02 -9.28
CA VAL A 117 -7.40 26.81 -8.48
C VAL A 117 -8.84 26.52 -8.89
N LYS A 118 -9.11 26.41 -10.20
CA LYS A 118 -10.42 26.01 -10.71
C LYS A 118 -10.62 24.51 -10.48
N LYS A 119 -11.68 24.18 -9.77
CA LYS A 119 -12.05 22.79 -9.47
C LYS A 119 -13.10 22.26 -10.43
N TYR A 120 -12.98 20.99 -10.76
CA TYR A 120 -13.90 20.29 -11.63
C TYR A 120 -14.60 19.11 -10.91
N ASN A 121 -13.82 18.25 -10.25
CA ASN A 121 -14.28 16.97 -9.75
C ASN A 121 -14.08 16.75 -8.25
N THR A 122 -13.34 17.66 -7.58
CA THR A 122 -13.13 17.65 -6.13
C THR A 122 -14.17 18.45 -5.36
N LEU A 123 -15.11 19.11 -6.04
CA LEU A 123 -16.27 19.73 -5.40
C LEU A 123 -17.22 18.65 -4.88
N PRO A 124 -17.97 18.92 -3.79
CA PRO A 124 -19.01 18.00 -3.33
C PRO A 124 -19.98 17.65 -4.48
N PRO A 125 -20.29 16.36 -4.66
CA PRO A 125 -21.32 15.96 -5.63
C PRO A 125 -22.64 16.70 -5.37
N LYS A 126 -23.35 17.08 -6.43
CA LYS A 126 -24.66 17.77 -6.34
C LYS A 126 -25.70 16.93 -5.57
N ASP A 127 -25.61 15.61 -5.67
CA ASP A 127 -26.49 14.64 -5.03
C ASP A 127 -25.64 13.45 -4.54
N PHE A 128 -25.50 13.29 -3.23
CA PHE A 128 -24.70 12.25 -2.59
C PHE A 128 -25.30 10.85 -2.83
N LYS A 129 -26.65 10.75 -2.87
CA LYS A 129 -27.31 9.47 -3.12
C LYS A 129 -27.06 9.02 -4.56
N LYS A 130 -27.22 9.91 -5.53
CA LYS A 130 -26.91 9.59 -6.94
C LYS A 130 -25.46 9.20 -7.13
N TRP A 131 -24.54 9.87 -6.45
CA TRP A 131 -23.12 9.48 -6.47
C TRP A 131 -22.90 8.06 -5.92
N ALA A 132 -23.58 7.70 -4.83
CA ALA A 132 -23.55 6.35 -4.29
C ALA A 132 -24.17 5.31 -5.23
N GLU A 133 -25.25 5.66 -5.95
CA GLU A 133 -25.86 4.81 -6.99
C GLU A 133 -24.92 4.59 -8.18
N ILE A 134 -24.17 5.62 -8.60
CA ILE A 134 -23.10 5.47 -9.62
C ILE A 134 -22.06 4.49 -9.12
N CYS A 135 -21.55 4.65 -7.90
CA CYS A 135 -20.59 3.72 -7.31
C CYS A 135 -21.11 2.29 -7.21
N ARG A 136 -22.42 2.11 -6.88
CA ARG A 136 -23.07 0.79 -6.90
C ARG A 136 -22.95 0.13 -8.27
N HIS A 137 -23.16 0.85 -9.35
CA HIS A 137 -23.07 0.31 -10.71
C HIS A 137 -21.62 0.00 -11.10
N ILE A 138 -20.65 0.82 -10.65
CA ILE A 138 -19.21 0.51 -10.83
C ILE A 138 -18.87 -0.81 -10.12
N ILE A 139 -19.31 -1.00 -8.87
CA ILE A 139 -19.13 -2.25 -8.13
C ILE A 139 -19.78 -3.42 -8.88
N MET A 140 -21.02 -3.27 -9.33
CA MET A 140 -21.76 -4.31 -10.07
C MET A 140 -21.08 -4.66 -11.40
N HIS A 141 -20.49 -3.68 -12.09
CA HIS A 141 -19.74 -3.91 -13.32
C HIS A 141 -18.55 -4.85 -13.07
N TYR A 142 -17.76 -4.60 -12.04
CA TYR A 142 -16.55 -5.38 -11.78
C TYR A 142 -16.76 -6.67 -10.98
N THR A 143 -17.88 -6.80 -10.26
CA THR A 143 -18.13 -7.96 -9.38
C THR A 143 -19.37 -8.77 -9.74
N GLY A 144 -20.25 -8.24 -10.58
CA GLY A 144 -21.55 -8.85 -10.91
C GLY A 144 -21.90 -8.87 -12.40
N GLY A 145 -20.96 -8.49 -13.28
CA GLY A 145 -21.14 -8.57 -14.73
C GLY A 145 -22.12 -7.52 -15.33
N TRP A 146 -22.55 -6.51 -14.58
CA TRP A 146 -23.43 -5.47 -15.11
C TRP A 146 -22.77 -4.69 -16.25
N ALA A 147 -23.53 -4.34 -17.30
CA ALA A 147 -23.06 -3.61 -18.49
C ALA A 147 -21.90 -4.35 -19.20
N ASP A 148 -22.06 -5.65 -19.45
CA ASP A 148 -21.03 -6.53 -20.04
C ASP A 148 -19.69 -6.56 -19.25
N GLY A 149 -19.78 -6.39 -17.93
CA GLY A 149 -18.65 -6.30 -17.03
C GLY A 149 -18.06 -7.63 -16.59
N PHE A 150 -17.43 -7.64 -15.43
CA PHE A 150 -16.58 -8.71 -14.93
C PHE A 150 -17.12 -9.35 -13.64
N TYR A 151 -16.51 -10.46 -13.23
CA TYR A 151 -16.76 -11.17 -11.96
C TYR A 151 -15.46 -11.27 -11.16
N TYR A 152 -14.77 -10.14 -10.95
CA TYR A 152 -13.55 -10.09 -10.16
C TYR A 152 -13.83 -10.21 -8.65
N ASP A 153 -12.92 -10.87 -7.90
CA ASP A 153 -12.95 -10.92 -6.44
C ASP A 153 -12.38 -9.64 -5.82
N ILE A 154 -13.03 -8.50 -6.10
CA ILE A 154 -12.65 -7.21 -5.51
C ILE A 154 -13.40 -7.05 -4.19
N LYS A 155 -12.65 -7.12 -3.08
CA LYS A 155 -13.23 -7.04 -1.72
C LYS A 155 -13.28 -5.63 -1.16
N TYR A 156 -12.26 -4.81 -1.45
CA TYR A 156 -12.06 -3.49 -0.85
C TYR A 156 -12.51 -2.38 -1.78
N TRP A 157 -13.41 -1.52 -1.27
CA TRP A 157 -13.96 -0.36 -1.97
C TRP A 157 -13.80 0.87 -1.09
N GLU A 158 -12.85 1.73 -1.46
CA GLU A 158 -12.45 2.90 -0.70
C GLU A 158 -13.21 4.13 -1.15
N ILE A 159 -13.79 4.86 -0.20
CA ILE A 159 -14.52 6.10 -0.46
C ILE A 159 -13.56 7.28 -0.32
N TRP A 160 -13.27 7.94 -1.44
CA TRP A 160 -12.49 9.17 -1.57
C TRP A 160 -10.98 9.00 -1.40
N ASN A 161 -10.25 10.17 -1.32
CA ASN A 161 -8.81 10.27 -1.08
C ASN A 161 -8.48 11.62 -0.42
N GLU A 162 -7.77 11.57 0.71
CA GLU A 162 -7.22 12.72 1.44
C GLU A 162 -8.17 13.92 1.65
N PRO A 163 -9.42 13.73 2.10
CA PRO A 163 -10.36 14.84 2.27
C PRO A 163 -9.91 15.87 3.30
N ASP A 164 -8.92 15.54 4.10
CA ASP A 164 -8.30 16.32 5.15
C ASP A 164 -6.99 17.01 4.73
N LEU A 165 -6.56 16.90 3.45
CA LEU A 165 -5.26 17.41 2.98
C LEU A 165 -5.13 18.92 3.17
N ASP A 166 -6.17 19.66 2.87
CA ASP A 166 -6.19 21.11 3.00
C ASP A 166 -7.08 21.57 4.17
N LYS A 167 -6.70 22.67 4.83
CA LYS A 167 -7.50 23.27 5.89
C LYS A 167 -8.85 23.77 5.34
N GLU A 168 -9.87 23.83 6.19
CA GLU A 168 -11.22 24.25 5.78
C GLU A 168 -11.28 25.66 5.21
N ASP A 169 -10.41 26.56 5.68
CA ASP A 169 -10.28 27.94 5.22
C ASP A 169 -9.28 28.12 4.06
N ALA A 170 -8.68 27.04 3.57
CA ALA A 170 -7.73 27.11 2.46
C ALA A 170 -8.40 27.61 1.16
N LYS A 171 -7.70 28.54 0.46
CA LYS A 171 -8.17 29.09 -0.82
C LYS A 171 -8.17 28.07 -1.96
N ASN A 172 -7.29 27.09 -1.88
CA ASN A 172 -7.15 25.99 -2.84
C ASN A 172 -7.31 24.66 -2.13
N LYS A 173 -8.50 24.08 -2.15
CA LYS A 173 -8.79 22.76 -1.60
C LYS A 173 -8.61 21.73 -2.71
N ARG A 174 -7.53 20.94 -2.63
CA ARG A 174 -7.07 20.09 -3.73
C ARG A 174 -7.83 18.77 -3.83
N THR A 175 -8.44 18.32 -2.75
CA THR A 175 -9.04 16.97 -2.66
C THR A 175 -10.53 16.98 -2.30
N TRP A 176 -10.96 17.87 -1.40
CA TRP A 176 -12.37 18.06 -1.05
C TRP A 176 -12.71 19.54 -0.97
N GLY A 177 -13.45 20.03 -1.95
CA GLY A 177 -13.83 21.45 -2.08
C GLY A 177 -14.95 21.92 -1.17
N GLY A 178 -15.61 21.00 -0.45
CA GLY A 178 -16.67 21.30 0.51
C GLY A 178 -16.18 21.61 1.91
N THR A 179 -17.11 21.62 2.89
CA THR A 179 -16.79 21.71 4.32
C THR A 179 -16.46 20.34 4.88
N VAL A 180 -15.81 20.31 6.05
CA VAL A 180 -15.51 19.07 6.78
C VAL A 180 -16.82 18.31 7.09
N LYS A 181 -17.86 19.04 7.55
CA LYS A 181 -19.16 18.45 7.85
C LYS A 181 -19.82 17.83 6.62
N GLN A 182 -19.75 18.50 5.47
CA GLN A 182 -20.28 17.94 4.20
C GLN A 182 -19.57 16.64 3.81
N PHE A 183 -18.24 16.52 4.07
CA PHE A 183 -17.56 15.26 3.81
C PHE A 183 -18.05 14.13 4.73
N TYR A 184 -18.24 14.41 6.00
CA TYR A 184 -18.76 13.40 6.95
C TYR A 184 -20.16 12.92 6.54
N GLU A 185 -21.05 13.83 6.16
CA GLU A 185 -22.40 13.51 5.64
C GLU A 185 -22.35 12.73 4.33
N PHE A 186 -21.44 13.11 3.43
CA PHE A 186 -21.17 12.39 2.19
C PHE A 186 -20.70 10.95 2.46
N TYR A 187 -19.69 10.78 3.30
CA TYR A 187 -19.17 9.45 3.64
C TYR A 187 -20.26 8.58 4.27
N GLU A 188 -21.00 9.10 5.24
CA GLU A 188 -22.09 8.38 5.90
C GLU A 188 -23.13 7.89 4.88
N MET A 189 -23.60 8.76 3.98
CA MET A 189 -24.56 8.41 2.94
C MET A 189 -24.04 7.30 2.04
N VAL A 190 -22.82 7.46 1.53
CA VAL A 190 -22.22 6.51 0.58
C VAL A 190 -21.92 5.17 1.25
N ALA A 191 -21.26 5.19 2.41
CA ALA A 191 -20.88 3.97 3.11
C ALA A 191 -22.10 3.14 3.54
N THR A 192 -23.13 3.81 4.08
CA THR A 192 -24.38 3.14 4.48
C THR A 192 -25.07 2.50 3.28
N TYR A 193 -25.26 3.27 2.21
CA TYR A 193 -25.92 2.78 1.00
C TYR A 193 -25.16 1.60 0.36
N LEU A 194 -23.85 1.72 0.19
CA LEU A 194 -23.05 0.66 -0.42
C LEU A 194 -23.01 -0.59 0.47
N LYS A 195 -22.93 -0.44 1.79
CA LYS A 195 -22.94 -1.59 2.71
C LYS A 195 -24.29 -2.31 2.73
N GLU A 196 -25.40 -1.59 2.58
CA GLU A 196 -26.74 -2.19 2.41
C GLU A 196 -26.85 -2.98 1.10
N CYS A 197 -26.29 -2.45 0.00
CA CYS A 197 -26.27 -3.14 -1.29
C CYS A 197 -25.33 -4.34 -1.33
N PHE A 198 -24.18 -4.25 -0.64
CA PHE A 198 -23.08 -5.24 -0.69
C PHE A 198 -22.59 -5.60 0.72
N PRO A 199 -23.36 -6.31 1.53
CA PRO A 199 -23.01 -6.60 2.93
C PRO A 199 -21.71 -7.38 3.11
N ASN A 200 -21.30 -8.16 2.10
CA ASN A 200 -20.09 -9.00 2.13
C ASN A 200 -18.83 -8.29 1.63
N LEU A 201 -18.94 -7.11 1.01
CA LEU A 201 -17.81 -6.31 0.59
C LEU A 201 -17.32 -5.42 1.73
N LYS A 202 -16.04 -5.09 1.70
CA LYS A 202 -15.43 -4.17 2.64
C LYS A 202 -15.53 -2.74 2.10
N ILE A 203 -16.33 -1.93 2.78
CA ILE A 203 -16.54 -0.51 2.48
C ILE A 203 -15.82 0.30 3.53
N GLY A 204 -14.94 1.20 3.12
CA GLY A 204 -14.13 1.98 4.05
C GLY A 204 -13.51 3.21 3.39
N GLY A 205 -12.44 3.69 3.96
CA GLY A 205 -11.73 4.91 3.58
C GLY A 205 -11.37 5.73 4.83
N PRO A 206 -11.17 7.03 4.73
CA PRO A 206 -11.22 7.88 3.52
C PRO A 206 -9.84 8.18 2.92
N ALA A 207 -8.83 7.34 3.16
CA ALA A 207 -7.43 7.62 2.80
C ALA A 207 -6.96 8.97 3.40
N SER A 208 -7.08 9.07 4.73
CA SER A 208 -6.79 10.31 5.46
C SER A 208 -5.30 10.66 5.39
N SER A 209 -4.97 11.94 5.14
CA SER A 209 -3.59 12.38 4.97
C SER A 209 -2.82 12.41 6.30
N TYR A 210 -3.02 13.44 7.14
CA TYR A 210 -2.20 13.55 8.37
C TYR A 210 -2.90 14.27 9.54
N ARG A 211 -4.07 14.87 9.35
CA ARG A 211 -4.69 15.75 10.34
C ARG A 211 -5.40 14.96 11.44
N GLU A 212 -4.80 14.94 12.62
CA GLU A 212 -5.32 14.22 13.79
C GLU A 212 -6.68 14.77 14.26
N ASP A 213 -6.82 16.11 14.30
CA ASP A 213 -8.07 16.79 14.65
C ASP A 213 -9.23 16.38 13.72
N TRP A 214 -8.94 16.27 12.43
CA TRP A 214 -9.91 15.88 11.43
C TRP A 214 -10.30 14.40 11.59
N ILE A 215 -9.32 13.52 11.78
CA ILE A 215 -9.56 12.07 11.97
C ILE A 215 -10.40 11.82 13.22
N GLU A 216 -10.07 12.48 14.34
CA GLU A 216 -10.86 12.36 15.56
C GLU A 216 -12.29 12.88 15.37
N GLY A 217 -12.46 14.01 14.69
CA GLY A 217 -13.77 14.55 14.32
C GLY A 217 -14.58 13.59 13.45
N PHE A 218 -13.93 12.98 12.45
CA PHE A 218 -14.55 11.99 11.57
C PHE A 218 -15.03 10.76 12.34
N LEU A 219 -14.16 10.12 13.13
CA LEU A 219 -14.52 8.93 13.91
C LEU A 219 -15.60 9.23 14.94
N LYS A 220 -15.52 10.39 15.60
CA LYS A 220 -16.58 10.87 16.53
C LYS A 220 -17.92 11.05 15.81
N TYR A 221 -17.90 11.59 14.59
CA TYR A 221 -19.12 11.75 13.80
C TYR A 221 -19.72 10.40 13.39
N LEU A 222 -18.89 9.47 12.91
CA LEU A 222 -19.34 8.16 12.46
C LEU A 222 -19.84 7.26 13.60
N SER A 223 -19.33 7.44 14.80
CA SER A 223 -19.70 6.65 15.99
C SER A 223 -20.89 7.23 16.77
N ARG A 224 -21.47 8.35 16.32
CA ARG A 224 -22.60 8.96 17.00
C ARG A 224 -23.89 8.14 16.86
N GLY A 225 -24.74 8.18 17.88
CA GLY A 225 -26.02 7.48 17.88
C GLY A 225 -25.91 5.98 18.17
N ASP A 226 -27.05 5.30 18.06
CA ASP A 226 -27.15 3.89 18.44
C ASP A 226 -26.55 2.92 17.41
N LYS A 227 -26.52 3.31 16.15
CA LYS A 227 -25.94 2.54 15.05
C LYS A 227 -24.79 3.32 14.42
N LYS A 228 -23.60 2.75 14.48
CA LYS A 228 -22.42 3.33 13.85
C LYS A 228 -22.50 3.29 12.33
N VAL A 229 -21.92 4.28 11.67
CA VAL A 229 -21.73 4.28 10.22
C VAL A 229 -20.77 3.15 9.84
N PRO A 230 -21.02 2.39 8.76
CA PRO A 230 -20.08 1.34 8.31
C PRO A 230 -18.68 1.87 8.03
N LEU A 231 -17.68 1.16 8.59
CA LEU A 231 -16.26 1.42 8.38
C LEU A 231 -15.51 0.09 8.54
N ASP A 232 -15.53 -0.74 7.49
CA ASP A 232 -14.89 -2.07 7.54
C ASP A 232 -13.36 -1.96 7.59
N PHE A 233 -12.81 -0.90 7.00
CA PHE A 233 -11.42 -0.51 7.12
C PHE A 233 -11.28 1.01 7.18
N PHE A 234 -10.28 1.48 7.90
CA PHE A 234 -9.85 2.87 7.91
C PHE A 234 -8.51 2.98 7.20
N SER A 235 -8.48 3.72 6.09
CA SER A 235 -7.26 3.94 5.32
C SER A 235 -6.66 5.30 5.64
N TRP A 236 -5.33 5.35 5.67
CA TRP A 236 -4.56 6.53 6.07
C TRP A 236 -3.17 6.55 5.44
N HIS A 237 -2.54 7.72 5.42
CA HIS A 237 -1.25 7.97 4.79
C HIS A 237 -0.20 8.37 5.83
N CYS A 238 1.06 7.97 5.59
CA CYS A 238 2.20 8.40 6.40
C CYS A 238 3.49 8.34 5.58
N TYR A 239 4.08 9.49 5.33
CA TYR A 239 5.40 9.63 4.72
C TYR A 239 6.43 9.99 5.79
N GLY A 240 7.62 9.42 5.72
CA GLY A 240 8.67 9.66 6.71
C GLY A 240 10.00 9.08 6.29
N PHE A 241 11.01 9.28 7.12
CA PHE A 241 12.37 8.81 6.89
C PHE A 241 12.87 7.88 8.02
N THR A 242 12.01 7.59 8.99
CA THR A 242 12.28 6.59 10.03
C THR A 242 11.09 5.61 10.12
N PRO A 243 11.33 4.30 10.23
CA PRO A 243 10.28 3.32 10.42
C PRO A 243 9.43 3.58 11.67
N GLU A 244 10.05 4.11 12.75
CA GLU A 244 9.38 4.44 14.02
C GLU A 244 8.26 5.48 13.85
N LYS A 245 8.41 6.41 12.89
CA LYS A 245 7.33 7.35 12.56
C LYS A 245 6.09 6.63 12.07
N ILE A 246 6.28 5.61 11.21
CA ILE A 246 5.18 4.78 10.69
C ILE A 246 4.57 3.94 11.82
N PHE A 247 5.40 3.30 12.64
CA PHE A 247 4.91 2.48 13.77
C PHE A 247 4.13 3.32 14.78
N GLY A 248 4.66 4.48 15.18
CA GLY A 248 3.96 5.38 16.10
C GLY A 248 2.63 5.88 15.54
N ARG A 249 2.58 6.17 14.24
CA ARG A 249 1.33 6.58 13.58
C ARG A 249 0.32 5.44 13.51
N SER A 250 0.75 4.22 13.22
CA SER A 250 -0.14 3.05 13.17
C SER A 250 -0.78 2.76 14.54
N GLN A 251 0.00 2.83 15.61
CA GLN A 251 -0.47 2.67 16.98
C GLN A 251 -1.46 3.78 17.36
N TRP A 252 -1.17 5.03 16.97
CA TRP A 252 -2.08 6.14 17.20
C TRP A 252 -3.43 5.93 16.49
N VAL A 253 -3.41 5.53 15.21
CA VAL A 253 -4.64 5.24 14.44
C VAL A 253 -5.45 4.12 15.08
N ARG A 254 -4.82 3.00 15.46
CA ARG A 254 -5.50 1.89 16.11
C ARG A 254 -6.15 2.31 17.43
N ASN A 255 -5.42 3.07 18.24
CA ASN A 255 -5.95 3.61 19.51
C ASN A 255 -7.19 4.48 19.28
N LYS A 256 -7.20 5.32 18.22
CA LYS A 256 -8.37 6.16 17.91
C LYS A 256 -9.56 5.31 17.42
N LEU A 257 -9.33 4.33 16.57
CA LEU A 257 -10.38 3.41 16.14
C LEU A 257 -11.00 2.70 17.35
N ASP A 258 -10.20 2.17 18.24
CA ASP A 258 -10.68 1.50 19.46
C ASP A 258 -11.43 2.46 20.39
N THR A 259 -10.94 3.69 20.58
CA THR A 259 -11.56 4.73 21.40
C THR A 259 -12.99 5.05 20.93
N TYR A 260 -13.21 5.08 19.61
CA TYR A 260 -14.53 5.31 19.02
C TYR A 260 -15.32 4.03 18.75
N GLY A 261 -14.82 2.88 19.25
CA GLY A 261 -15.50 1.59 19.22
C GLY A 261 -15.46 0.89 17.85
N TYR A 262 -14.51 1.22 16.98
CA TYR A 262 -14.23 0.55 15.71
C TYR A 262 -13.14 -0.52 15.89
N THR A 263 -13.33 -1.42 16.87
CA THR A 263 -12.34 -2.45 17.29
C THR A 263 -12.05 -3.49 16.20
N ASP A 264 -13.04 -3.80 15.36
CA ASP A 264 -12.93 -4.79 14.28
C ASP A 264 -12.59 -4.15 12.91
N THR A 265 -12.47 -2.81 12.86
CA THR A 265 -12.10 -2.08 11.66
C THR A 265 -10.62 -2.30 11.34
N GLU A 266 -10.32 -2.75 10.12
CA GLU A 266 -8.93 -2.88 9.66
C GLU A 266 -8.25 -1.51 9.55
N SER A 267 -6.99 -1.44 9.97
CA SER A 267 -6.14 -0.25 9.82
C SER A 267 -5.20 -0.44 8.64
N ILE A 268 -5.38 0.34 7.57
CA ILE A 268 -4.64 0.19 6.31
C ILE A 268 -3.83 1.44 6.02
N LEU A 269 -2.51 1.33 6.05
CA LEU A 269 -1.60 2.39 5.59
C LEU A 269 -1.47 2.27 4.06
N ASN A 270 -2.33 2.97 3.35
CA ASN A 270 -2.44 2.80 1.91
C ASN A 270 -1.73 3.86 1.05
N GLU A 271 -0.95 4.75 1.68
CA GLU A 271 0.13 5.50 1.02
C GLU A 271 1.28 5.74 2.00
N TRP A 272 2.47 5.27 1.64
CA TRP A 272 3.69 5.49 2.39
C TRP A 272 4.92 5.38 1.48
N ASN A 273 5.96 6.11 1.83
CA ASN A 273 7.26 6.02 1.18
C ASN A 273 8.30 6.77 2.03
N TYR A 274 9.58 6.66 1.63
CA TYR A 274 10.64 7.47 2.19
C TYR A 274 10.47 8.94 1.79
N VAL A 275 10.33 9.82 2.74
CA VAL A 275 10.33 11.28 2.55
C VAL A 275 11.05 11.93 3.71
N LYS A 276 12.23 12.52 3.45
CA LYS A 276 13.01 13.25 4.46
C LYS A 276 12.27 14.51 4.90
N SER A 277 11.91 15.32 3.94
CA SER A 277 10.99 16.45 4.06
C SER A 277 10.42 16.79 2.69
N TRP A 278 9.30 17.49 2.66
CA TRP A 278 8.71 18.00 1.41
C TRP A 278 9.49 19.18 0.83
N GLU A 279 10.32 19.85 1.63
CA GLU A 279 11.23 20.93 1.22
C GLU A 279 12.48 20.35 0.54
N GLU A 280 12.97 19.20 1.01
CA GLU A 280 14.11 18.48 0.46
C GLU A 280 13.68 17.41 -0.55
N PHE A 281 12.73 17.75 -1.43
CA PHE A 281 12.08 16.82 -2.34
C PHE A 281 13.07 16.06 -3.23
N VAL A 282 14.05 16.74 -3.83
CA VAL A 282 15.04 16.11 -4.72
C VAL A 282 15.88 15.07 -3.99
N TYR A 283 16.26 15.35 -2.74
CA TYR A 283 16.97 14.39 -1.90
C TYR A 283 16.08 13.14 -1.67
N SER A 284 14.84 13.34 -1.25
CA SER A 284 13.90 12.25 -0.98
C SER A 284 13.72 11.33 -2.21
N VAL A 285 13.48 11.90 -3.38
CA VAL A 285 13.32 11.14 -4.64
C VAL A 285 14.56 10.34 -5.00
N LYS A 286 15.76 10.90 -4.79
CA LYS A 286 17.02 10.16 -4.99
C LYS A 286 17.17 8.99 -4.02
N GLN A 287 16.72 9.15 -2.77
CA GLN A 287 16.78 8.05 -1.80
C GLN A 287 15.77 6.95 -2.11
N VAL A 288 14.57 7.29 -2.59
CA VAL A 288 13.54 6.31 -2.96
C VAL A 288 14.06 5.24 -3.94
N ILE A 289 14.89 5.63 -4.92
CA ILE A 289 15.47 4.70 -5.91
C ILE A 289 16.78 4.04 -5.46
N SER A 290 17.30 4.38 -4.27
CA SER A 290 18.58 3.92 -3.75
C SER A 290 18.43 2.73 -2.79
N ILE A 291 19.58 2.17 -2.40
CA ILE A 291 19.62 1.12 -1.37
C ILE A 291 19.08 1.60 -0.02
N LYS A 292 19.21 2.90 0.32
CA LYS A 292 18.60 3.47 1.52
C LYS A 292 17.09 3.36 1.48
N GLY A 293 16.43 3.72 0.37
CA GLY A 293 14.99 3.58 0.19
C GLY A 293 14.53 2.12 0.23
N ALA A 294 15.33 1.21 -0.33
CA ALA A 294 15.09 -0.22 -0.26
C ALA A 294 15.15 -0.74 1.18
N ALA A 295 16.21 -0.38 1.93
CA ALA A 295 16.36 -0.77 3.34
C ALA A 295 15.26 -0.16 4.24
N PHE A 296 14.87 1.10 3.99
CA PHE A 296 13.73 1.71 4.65
C PHE A 296 12.43 0.93 4.41
N SER A 297 12.16 0.57 3.15
CA SER A 297 10.96 -0.19 2.79
C SER A 297 10.96 -1.57 3.46
N ALA A 298 12.09 -2.27 3.45
CA ALA A 298 12.27 -3.54 4.14
C ALA A 298 12.02 -3.41 5.65
N ALA A 299 12.61 -2.38 6.29
CA ALA A 299 12.44 -2.12 7.71
C ALA A 299 10.97 -1.84 8.08
N CYS A 300 10.27 -1.04 7.27
CA CYS A 300 8.83 -0.76 7.46
C CYS A 300 7.99 -2.04 7.33
N MET A 301 8.21 -2.85 6.28
CA MET A 301 7.48 -4.09 6.08
C MET A 301 7.72 -5.09 7.23
N CYS A 302 8.97 -5.29 7.65
CA CYS A 302 9.30 -6.19 8.76
C CYS A 302 8.72 -5.70 10.09
N GLY A 303 8.84 -4.41 10.40
CA GLY A 303 8.33 -3.85 11.65
C GLY A 303 6.81 -3.88 11.71
N CYS A 304 6.11 -3.49 10.65
CA CYS A 304 4.65 -3.54 10.58
C CYS A 304 4.10 -4.97 10.57
N GLN A 305 4.85 -5.96 10.05
CA GLN A 305 4.47 -7.37 10.20
C GLN A 305 4.39 -7.79 11.66
N ASN A 306 5.32 -7.31 12.50
CA ASN A 306 5.37 -7.63 13.92
C ASN A 306 4.42 -6.76 14.77
N ASP A 307 3.98 -5.61 14.24
CA ASP A 307 3.02 -4.72 14.89
C ASP A 307 1.60 -5.16 14.55
N THR A 308 0.75 -5.35 15.56
CA THR A 308 -0.65 -5.74 15.40
C THR A 308 -1.58 -4.57 15.05
N SER A 309 -1.09 -3.34 15.08
CA SER A 309 -1.90 -2.13 14.88
C SER A 309 -2.17 -1.78 13.42
N VAL A 310 -1.50 -2.45 12.46
CA VAL A 310 -1.70 -2.26 11.03
C VAL A 310 -1.94 -3.60 10.33
N ASP A 311 -2.87 -3.63 9.38
CA ASP A 311 -3.29 -4.86 8.69
C ASP A 311 -2.73 -4.97 7.27
N MET A 312 -2.45 -3.84 6.61
CA MET A 312 -1.92 -3.79 5.24
C MET A 312 -1.10 -2.52 5.02
N LEU A 313 -0.02 -2.65 4.24
CA LEU A 313 0.74 -1.52 3.70
C LEU A 313 0.60 -1.46 2.19
N MET A 314 0.40 -0.26 1.62
CA MET A 314 0.38 -0.04 0.18
C MET A 314 1.36 1.06 -0.20
N TYR A 315 2.49 0.66 -0.74
CA TYR A 315 3.59 1.54 -1.12
C TYR A 315 3.16 2.54 -2.22
N TYR A 316 3.43 3.81 -2.03
CA TYR A 316 3.23 4.83 -3.05
C TYR A 316 4.57 5.22 -3.66
N ASP A 317 4.92 4.85 -4.88
CA ASP A 317 4.03 4.31 -5.88
C ASP A 317 4.79 3.24 -6.72
N ALA A 318 4.10 2.24 -7.21
CA ALA A 318 4.68 1.24 -8.11
C ALA A 318 4.63 1.68 -9.59
N ARG A 319 3.84 2.71 -9.90
CA ARG A 319 3.83 3.32 -11.22
C ARG A 319 5.15 4.07 -11.46
N PRO A 320 5.80 3.93 -12.64
CA PRO A 320 6.99 4.70 -12.99
C PRO A 320 6.74 6.21 -12.94
N CYS A 321 7.11 6.85 -11.87
CA CYS A 321 6.97 8.29 -11.61
C CYS A 321 8.05 8.76 -10.62
N ALA A 322 8.03 10.02 -10.19
CA ALA A 322 9.02 10.58 -9.27
C ALA A 322 9.12 9.85 -7.91
N TYR A 323 8.01 9.27 -7.42
CA TYR A 323 7.97 8.48 -6.19
C TYR A 323 8.17 6.98 -6.39
N ASN A 324 8.41 6.53 -7.61
CA ASN A 324 8.63 5.12 -7.89
C ASN A 324 10.05 4.73 -7.51
N GLY A 325 10.17 3.77 -6.58
CA GLY A 325 11.44 3.12 -6.24
C GLY A 325 11.56 1.70 -6.77
N LEU A 326 10.56 1.19 -7.50
CA LEU A 326 10.49 -0.21 -7.89
C LEU A 326 11.03 -0.47 -9.30
N PHE A 327 10.71 0.39 -10.25
CA PHE A 327 11.00 0.16 -11.67
C PHE A 327 11.57 1.40 -12.34
N ASP A 328 12.52 1.21 -13.23
CA ASP A 328 13.04 2.28 -14.09
C ASP A 328 11.94 2.85 -14.98
N PHE A 329 11.92 4.16 -15.12
CA PHE A 329 10.85 4.86 -15.83
C PHE A 329 10.75 4.49 -17.33
N TYR A 330 11.87 4.19 -17.96
CA TYR A 330 11.94 3.95 -19.41
C TYR A 330 11.98 2.47 -19.77
N THR A 331 12.70 1.69 -18.99
CA THR A 331 13.01 0.29 -19.30
C THR A 331 12.16 -0.70 -18.51
N TYR A 332 11.51 -0.26 -17.44
CA TYR A 332 10.82 -1.09 -16.45
C TYR A 332 11.74 -2.13 -15.77
N ALA A 333 13.05 -1.96 -15.91
CA ALA A 333 14.01 -2.78 -15.16
C ALA A 333 13.83 -2.56 -13.65
N PRO A 334 14.09 -3.59 -12.82
CA PRO A 334 13.96 -3.46 -11.38
C PRO A 334 15.02 -2.50 -10.83
N LEU A 335 14.60 -1.62 -9.93
CA LEU A 335 15.45 -0.76 -9.11
C LEU A 335 15.69 -1.42 -7.73
N LYS A 336 16.59 -0.88 -6.93
CA LYS A 336 16.88 -1.41 -5.58
C LYS A 336 15.63 -1.62 -4.73
N GLY A 337 14.65 -0.72 -4.82
CA GLY A 337 13.39 -0.78 -4.08
C GLY A 337 12.49 -1.96 -4.44
N TYR A 338 12.65 -2.59 -5.61
CA TYR A 338 11.88 -3.77 -6.02
C TYR A 338 12.19 -5.01 -5.16
N TYR A 339 13.46 -5.22 -4.85
CA TYR A 339 13.91 -6.46 -4.21
C TYR A 339 13.33 -6.70 -2.81
N PRO A 340 13.13 -5.70 -1.93
CA PRO A 340 12.40 -5.90 -0.68
C PRO A 340 10.98 -6.45 -0.86
N PHE A 341 10.27 -6.06 -1.94
CA PHE A 341 8.95 -6.60 -2.25
C PHE A 341 9.02 -8.07 -2.66
N LYS A 342 9.98 -8.43 -3.51
CA LYS A 342 10.26 -9.82 -3.88
C LYS A 342 10.64 -10.67 -2.67
N MET A 343 11.52 -10.15 -1.78
CA MET A 343 11.93 -10.83 -0.55
C MET A 343 10.75 -11.02 0.40
N PHE A 344 9.93 -9.98 0.64
CA PHE A 344 8.77 -10.08 1.49
C PHE A 344 7.68 -10.98 0.88
N GLY A 345 7.55 -10.99 -0.45
CA GLY A 345 6.70 -11.92 -1.18
C GLY A 345 7.04 -13.38 -0.91
N THR A 346 8.32 -13.70 -0.65
CA THR A 346 8.73 -15.05 -0.20
C THR A 346 8.11 -15.37 1.17
N LEU A 347 8.18 -14.45 2.14
CA LEU A 347 7.56 -14.65 3.46
C LEU A 347 6.05 -14.79 3.33
N TYR A 348 5.42 -13.94 2.52
CA TYR A 348 3.97 -13.96 2.30
C TYR A 348 3.47 -15.29 1.72
N LYS A 349 4.21 -15.87 0.78
CA LYS A 349 3.91 -17.19 0.20
C LYS A 349 4.00 -18.33 1.23
N LEU A 350 4.89 -18.25 2.22
CA LEU A 350 5.00 -19.23 3.30
C LEU A 350 3.82 -19.17 4.27
N GLY A 351 3.18 -18.03 4.43
CA GLY A 351 1.90 -17.81 5.07
C GLY A 351 1.96 -17.70 6.60
N ASN A 352 2.70 -18.56 7.31
CA ASN A 352 2.70 -18.57 8.77
C ASN A 352 3.87 -17.73 9.31
N GLY A 353 3.55 -16.62 9.95
CA GLY A 353 4.51 -15.77 10.65
C GLY A 353 5.13 -16.45 11.85
N CYS A 354 6.41 -16.19 12.08
CA CYS A 354 7.16 -16.66 13.24
C CYS A 354 7.57 -15.46 14.10
N LYS A 355 7.65 -15.65 15.43
CA LYS A 355 8.16 -14.61 16.30
C LYS A 355 9.60 -14.30 15.96
N CYS A 356 9.89 -13.05 15.60
CA CYS A 356 11.22 -12.58 15.23
C CYS A 356 11.53 -11.32 16.01
N VAL A 357 12.64 -11.29 16.74
CA VAL A 357 13.05 -10.18 17.61
C VAL A 357 14.51 -9.85 17.40
N SER A 358 14.81 -8.58 17.23
CA SER A 358 16.17 -8.04 17.27
C SER A 358 16.41 -7.27 18.58
N ASP A 359 17.61 -7.36 19.13
CA ASP A 359 18.07 -6.55 20.27
C ASP A 359 18.69 -5.21 19.85
N ASN A 360 18.80 -4.97 18.55
CA ASN A 360 19.33 -3.73 17.98
C ASN A 360 18.21 -2.93 17.29
N LYS A 361 18.06 -1.67 17.69
CA LYS A 361 17.03 -0.77 17.20
C LYS A 361 17.11 -0.41 15.71
N ASN A 362 18.26 -0.59 15.08
CA ASN A 362 18.48 -0.30 13.66
C ASN A 362 18.31 -1.56 12.79
N ILE A 363 18.02 -2.72 13.40
CA ILE A 363 17.81 -3.98 12.71
C ILE A 363 16.36 -4.40 12.84
N TYR A 364 15.70 -4.53 11.72
CA TYR A 364 14.30 -4.94 11.57
C TYR A 364 14.28 -6.30 10.90
N ALA A 365 13.50 -7.23 11.44
CA ALA A 365 13.42 -8.57 10.87
C ALA A 365 11.99 -9.12 10.98
N ALA A 366 11.63 -9.93 9.99
CA ALA A 366 10.41 -10.73 9.99
C ALA A 366 10.73 -12.14 9.51
N ALA A 367 9.99 -13.12 10.00
CA ALA A 367 10.21 -14.52 9.66
C ALA A 367 8.90 -15.24 9.39
N ALA A 368 8.96 -16.20 8.48
CA ALA A 368 7.84 -17.04 8.10
C ALA A 368 8.24 -18.49 7.92
N LYS A 369 7.24 -19.39 7.99
CA LYS A 369 7.38 -20.81 7.67
C LYS A 369 6.16 -21.36 6.97
N SER A 370 6.38 -22.42 6.19
CA SER A 370 5.37 -23.39 5.77
C SER A 370 5.62 -24.74 6.47
N GLU A 371 5.04 -25.81 5.98
CA GLU A 371 5.34 -27.17 6.44
C GLU A 371 6.78 -27.61 6.10
N THR A 372 7.33 -27.13 4.98
CA THR A 372 8.61 -27.59 4.42
C THR A 372 9.67 -26.51 4.34
N GLU A 373 9.33 -25.25 4.38
CA GLU A 373 10.24 -24.14 4.13
C GLU A 373 10.18 -23.09 5.23
N LYS A 374 11.28 -22.39 5.46
CA LYS A 374 11.44 -21.28 6.40
C LYS A 374 12.18 -20.13 5.72
N ALA A 375 11.82 -18.91 6.08
CA ALA A 375 12.54 -17.73 5.60
C ALA A 375 12.59 -16.64 6.67
N VAL A 376 13.67 -15.84 6.64
CA VAL A 376 13.86 -14.65 7.49
C VAL A 376 14.31 -13.50 6.61
N MET A 377 13.61 -12.39 6.66
CA MET A 377 14.03 -11.13 6.02
C MET A 377 14.58 -10.21 7.10
N ILE A 378 15.74 -9.63 6.85
CA ILE A 378 16.46 -8.77 7.79
C ILE A 378 16.86 -7.48 7.07
N SER A 379 16.61 -6.33 7.69
CA SER A 379 17.07 -5.02 7.21
C SER A 379 17.86 -4.31 8.29
N TYR A 380 19.08 -3.91 7.98
CA TYR A 380 19.81 -2.89 8.73
C TYR A 380 19.54 -1.55 8.06
N TYR A 381 18.77 -0.71 8.73
CA TYR A 381 18.41 0.61 8.21
C TYR A 381 19.00 1.73 9.07
N THR A 382 19.55 2.75 8.41
CA THR A 382 19.92 4.03 9.03
C THR A 382 19.71 5.18 8.06
N ASP A 383 19.16 6.30 8.55
CA ASP A 383 19.03 7.53 7.76
C ASP A 383 20.30 8.39 7.75
N ASN A 384 21.32 8.03 8.54
CA ASN A 384 22.58 8.76 8.60
C ASN A 384 23.46 8.41 7.40
N ASP A 385 23.61 9.35 6.45
CA ASP A 385 24.45 9.18 5.25
C ASP A 385 25.93 8.98 5.54
N ASN A 386 26.40 9.39 6.73
CA ASN A 386 27.80 9.24 7.15
C ASN A 386 28.01 7.97 8.02
N CYS A 387 27.01 7.12 8.16
CA CYS A 387 27.16 5.89 8.91
C CYS A 387 28.05 4.90 8.12
N SER A 388 29.10 4.42 8.77
CA SER A 388 29.99 3.37 8.24
C SER A 388 30.10 2.18 9.22
N GLU A 389 29.23 2.13 10.23
CA GLU A 389 29.24 1.07 11.23
C GLU A 389 28.77 -0.25 10.62
N ILE A 390 29.64 -1.25 10.64
CA ILE A 390 29.27 -2.63 10.30
C ILE A 390 28.75 -3.29 11.57
N LEU A 391 27.57 -3.89 11.48
CA LEU A 391 26.94 -4.62 12.58
C LEU A 391 27.13 -6.12 12.42
N ASP A 392 27.80 -6.74 13.40
CA ASP A 392 27.83 -8.19 13.52
C ASP A 392 26.57 -8.67 14.24
N VAL A 393 25.82 -9.54 13.56
CA VAL A 393 24.51 -10.03 13.99
C VAL A 393 24.54 -11.54 14.13
N SER A 394 24.37 -12.03 15.35
CA SER A 394 24.22 -13.44 15.65
C SER A 394 22.79 -13.91 15.36
N LEU A 395 22.68 -15.05 14.70
CA LEU A 395 21.41 -15.69 14.35
C LEU A 395 21.09 -16.80 15.35
N ASP A 396 19.92 -16.73 15.98
CA ASP A 396 19.45 -17.71 16.96
C ASP A 396 18.08 -18.26 16.51
N PHE A 397 18.04 -19.48 16.02
CA PHE A 397 16.88 -20.13 15.43
C PHE A 397 16.35 -21.23 16.37
N ILE A 398 15.26 -20.96 17.07
CA ILE A 398 14.62 -21.91 17.96
C ILE A 398 13.72 -22.86 17.15
N GLY A 399 13.90 -24.17 17.33
CA GLY A 399 13.09 -25.18 16.63
C GLY A 399 13.42 -25.30 15.14
N CYS A 400 14.71 -25.07 14.80
CA CYS A 400 15.21 -25.14 13.44
C CYS A 400 16.63 -25.73 13.45
N SER A 401 16.88 -26.69 12.57
CA SER A 401 18.19 -27.34 12.38
C SER A 401 18.69 -27.23 10.93
N GLU A 402 17.90 -26.61 10.07
CA GLU A 402 18.20 -26.45 8.66
C GLU A 402 19.27 -25.35 8.45
N ASN A 403 20.03 -25.47 7.38
CA ASN A 403 20.88 -24.42 6.86
C ASN A 403 20.06 -23.45 6.01
N PHE A 404 20.55 -22.22 5.85
CA PHE A 404 19.91 -21.18 5.08
C PHE A 404 20.84 -20.61 4.03
N GLU A 405 20.32 -20.45 2.81
CA GLU A 405 20.91 -19.60 1.78
C GLU A 405 20.73 -18.14 2.17
N ILE A 406 21.76 -17.30 1.97
CA ILE A 406 21.72 -15.85 2.11
C ILE A 406 21.60 -15.21 0.73
N TYR A 407 20.57 -14.41 0.53
CA TYR A 407 20.41 -13.51 -0.60
C TYR A 407 20.61 -12.07 -0.13
N LEU A 408 21.61 -11.38 -0.70
CA LEU A 408 22.03 -10.06 -0.25
C LEU A 408 21.53 -8.97 -1.20
N LEU A 409 21.05 -7.88 -0.62
CA LEU A 409 20.72 -6.63 -1.28
C LEU A 409 21.48 -5.49 -0.61
N ASP A 410 22.43 -4.91 -1.32
CA ASP A 410 23.22 -3.75 -0.90
C ASP A 410 23.55 -2.84 -2.11
N SER A 411 24.61 -2.03 -2.05
CA SER A 411 25.02 -1.21 -3.19
C SER A 411 25.41 -2.03 -4.42
N ASP A 412 26.00 -3.20 -4.21
CA ASP A 412 26.65 -4.00 -5.25
C ASP A 412 25.84 -5.24 -5.65
N ASN A 413 24.96 -5.73 -4.76
CA ASN A 413 24.16 -6.95 -4.96
C ASN A 413 22.68 -6.62 -5.09
N ASP A 414 22.00 -7.31 -6.01
CA ASP A 414 20.57 -7.17 -6.33
C ASP A 414 19.77 -8.42 -5.91
N SER A 415 19.82 -8.76 -4.61
CA SER A 415 19.24 -10.00 -4.06
C SER A 415 19.94 -11.26 -4.60
N GLU A 416 21.26 -11.23 -4.63
CA GLU A 416 22.09 -12.32 -5.12
C GLU A 416 22.45 -13.28 -4.00
N PHE A 417 22.60 -14.57 -4.34
CA PHE A 417 23.09 -15.58 -3.43
C PHE A 417 24.57 -15.33 -3.09
N VAL A 418 24.86 -15.20 -1.80
CA VAL A 418 26.24 -14.89 -1.34
C VAL A 418 26.84 -15.95 -0.41
N GLY A 419 26.07 -16.95 0.00
CA GLY A 419 26.59 -18.03 0.86
C GLY A 419 25.51 -18.72 1.69
N MET A 420 25.99 -19.47 2.67
CA MET A 420 25.18 -20.29 3.57
C MET A 420 25.40 -19.90 5.03
N VAL A 421 24.36 -19.99 5.84
CA VAL A 421 24.41 -19.85 7.31
C VAL A 421 23.62 -20.96 8.00
N GLU A 422 24.01 -21.22 9.24
CA GLU A 422 23.32 -22.14 10.15
C GLU A 422 22.95 -21.43 11.45
N ASN A 423 22.21 -22.11 12.31
CA ASN A 423 21.90 -21.61 13.64
C ASN A 423 23.18 -21.31 14.42
N GLY A 424 23.28 -20.14 15.02
CA GLY A 424 24.47 -19.64 15.72
C GLY A 424 25.49 -18.91 14.84
N SER A 425 25.31 -18.87 13.52
CA SER A 425 26.15 -18.07 12.61
C SER A 425 26.09 -16.58 12.94
N VAL A 426 27.16 -15.89 12.58
CA VAL A 426 27.24 -14.41 12.64
C VAL A 426 27.30 -13.87 11.21
N ILE A 427 26.43 -12.93 10.89
CA ILE A 427 26.47 -12.18 9.63
C ILE A 427 26.88 -10.74 9.89
N SER A 428 27.69 -10.17 8.98
CA SER A 428 28.11 -8.77 9.07
C SER A 428 27.30 -7.94 8.07
N LEU A 429 26.58 -6.93 8.57
CA LEU A 429 25.72 -6.07 7.77
C LEU A 429 26.29 -4.65 7.72
N ALA A 430 26.53 -4.14 6.53
CA ALA A 430 26.84 -2.73 6.29
C ALA A 430 25.56 -1.87 6.42
N PRO A 431 25.67 -0.54 6.61
CA PRO A 431 24.51 0.35 6.63
C PRO A 431 23.63 0.22 5.39
N ASN A 432 22.31 0.19 5.60
CA ASN A 432 21.30 0.06 4.54
C ASN A 432 21.44 -1.24 3.72
N THR A 433 21.65 -2.35 4.40
CA THR A 433 21.69 -3.69 3.81
C THR A 433 20.39 -4.44 4.11
N VAL A 434 19.88 -5.17 3.14
CA VAL A 434 18.75 -6.12 3.32
C VAL A 434 19.24 -7.52 2.94
N CYS A 435 18.87 -8.52 3.72
CA CYS A 435 19.08 -9.90 3.33
C CYS A 435 17.84 -10.76 3.55
N LEU A 436 17.71 -11.77 2.70
CA LEU A 436 16.73 -12.85 2.84
C LEU A 436 17.49 -14.15 3.11
N LEU A 437 17.12 -14.81 4.19
CA LEU A 437 17.56 -16.16 4.51
C LEU A 437 16.45 -17.14 4.11
N LYS A 438 16.80 -18.20 3.34
CA LYS A 438 15.87 -19.24 2.92
C LYS A 438 16.40 -20.59 3.33
N SER A 439 15.59 -21.40 4.02
CA SER A 439 16.00 -22.75 4.40
C SER A 439 16.27 -23.63 3.18
N VAL A 440 17.30 -24.47 3.30
CA VAL A 440 17.60 -25.52 2.33
C VAL A 440 17.14 -26.85 2.92
N ASN A 441 16.36 -27.60 2.15
CA ASN A 441 15.85 -28.93 2.52
C ASN A 441 16.94 -30.01 2.35
#